data_4fd2a25d559b3fb0bb81c44ac26649db
#
_entry.id   4fd2a25d559b3fb0bb81c44ac26649db
#
_cell.length_a   1.000
_cell.length_b   1.000
_cell.length_c   1.000
_cell.angle_alpha   90.00
_cell.angle_beta   90.00
_cell.angle_gamma   90.00
#
_symmetry.space_group_name_H-M   'P 1'
#
loop_
_entity.id
_entity.type
_entity.pdbx_description
1 polymer ?
#
loop_
_entity_poly.entity_id
_entity_poly.type
_entity_poly.pdbx_seq_one_letter_code
_entity_poly.pdbx_strand_id
1 'polypeptide(L)'
;MSCTKEKRLGYTEEAKRIAETLTLEEKVSLMGGNVTLNEMMQDMMADPENKHYNYFPYPAGGIEKENIPPMLFCDGPRGVVCGTQKSTCFPVSMCRGASFDTELEEKIGYAIGEEIRAYKGNLFGGVCINIPWRNWCIHR
;
A
#
# COMPACT_ATOMS: atom_id res chain seq x y z
N MET A 1 8.83 -15.72 0.02
CA MET A 1 7.93 -16.78 0.56
C MET A 1 6.51 -16.42 0.13
N SER A 2 5.87 -17.19 -0.77
CA SER A 2 4.51 -16.90 -1.25
C SER A 2 3.50 -17.08 -0.11
N CYS A 3 2.61 -16.11 0.10
CA CYS A 3 1.54 -16.20 1.07
C CYS A 3 0.28 -16.74 0.38
N THR A 4 0.10 -18.04 0.37
CA THR A 4 -1.07 -18.67 -0.23
C THR A 4 -2.36 -18.32 0.52
N LYS A 5 -3.52 -18.52 -0.14
CA LYS A 5 -4.83 -18.33 0.47
C LYS A 5 -5.02 -19.20 1.72
N GLU A 6 -4.60 -20.46 1.63
CA GLU A 6 -4.70 -21.44 2.72
C GLU A 6 -3.88 -20.98 3.94
N LYS A 7 -2.67 -20.48 3.70
CA LYS A 7 -1.81 -19.96 4.77
C LYS A 7 -2.44 -18.75 5.46
N ARG A 8 -3.06 -17.84 4.69
CA ARG A 8 -3.77 -16.68 5.27
C ARG A 8 -4.99 -17.09 6.09
N LEU A 9 -5.78 -18.05 5.59
CA LEU A 9 -6.97 -18.55 6.29
C LEU A 9 -6.61 -19.31 7.56
N GLY A 10 -5.39 -19.87 7.67
CA GLY A 10 -4.89 -20.52 8.87
C GLY A 10 -4.83 -19.62 10.11
N TYR A 11 -4.79 -18.29 9.93
CA TYR A 11 -4.79 -17.32 11.03
C TYR A 11 -6.18 -16.80 11.41
N THR A 12 -7.25 -17.30 10.80
CA THR A 12 -8.60 -16.77 10.99
C THR A 12 -9.07 -16.86 12.44
N GLU A 13 -8.85 -17.97 13.10
CA GLU A 13 -9.29 -18.17 14.48
C GLU A 13 -8.49 -17.32 15.48
N GLU A 14 -7.20 -17.14 15.23
CA GLU A 14 -6.36 -16.24 16.02
C GLU A 14 -6.81 -14.78 15.84
N ALA A 15 -7.08 -14.36 14.61
CA ALA A 15 -7.58 -13.03 14.32
C ALA A 15 -8.94 -12.75 14.97
N LYS A 16 -9.85 -13.73 14.99
CA LYS A 16 -11.13 -13.62 15.69
C LYS A 16 -10.92 -13.44 17.19
N ARG A 17 -10.09 -14.26 17.79
CA ARG A 17 -9.77 -14.18 19.22
C ARG A 17 -9.23 -12.80 19.60
N ILE A 18 -8.29 -12.26 18.81
CA ILE A 18 -7.77 -10.91 19.03
C ILE A 18 -8.88 -9.88 18.85
N ALA A 19 -9.70 -10.00 17.82
CA ALA A 19 -10.80 -9.06 17.57
C ALA A 19 -11.85 -9.05 18.71
N GLU A 20 -12.03 -10.15 19.42
CA GLU A 20 -12.94 -10.24 20.56
C GLU A 20 -12.41 -9.46 21.80
N THR A 21 -11.08 -9.35 21.94
CA THR A 21 -10.45 -8.61 23.06
C THR A 21 -10.43 -7.10 22.85
N LEU A 22 -10.62 -6.62 21.61
CA LEU A 22 -10.57 -5.20 21.27
C LEU A 22 -11.84 -4.46 21.67
N THR A 23 -11.68 -3.24 22.17
CA THR A 23 -12.80 -2.30 22.40
C THR A 23 -13.39 -1.83 21.05
N LEU A 24 -14.55 -1.18 21.12
CA LEU A 24 -15.16 -0.61 19.91
C LEU A 24 -14.28 0.48 19.29
N GLU A 25 -13.68 1.34 20.11
CA GLU A 25 -12.78 2.41 19.68
C GLU A 25 -11.56 1.85 18.97
N GLU A 26 -10.98 0.77 19.48
CA GLU A 26 -9.84 0.10 18.86
C GLU A 26 -10.21 -0.56 17.53
N LYS A 27 -11.38 -1.18 17.45
CA LYS A 27 -11.91 -1.73 16.19
C LYS A 27 -12.11 -0.64 15.14
N VAL A 28 -12.65 0.50 15.54
CA VAL A 28 -12.82 1.66 14.64
C VAL A 28 -11.46 2.22 14.20
N SER A 29 -10.51 2.35 15.14
CA SER A 29 -9.15 2.80 14.85
C SER A 29 -8.44 1.92 13.82
N LEU A 30 -8.61 0.60 13.89
CA LEU A 30 -8.04 -0.33 12.89
C LEU A 30 -8.57 -0.11 11.46
N MET A 31 -9.74 0.51 11.33
CA MET A 31 -10.37 0.79 10.02
C MET A 31 -9.98 2.15 9.44
N GLY A 32 -9.27 2.97 10.20
CA GLY A 32 -8.84 4.31 9.83
C GLY A 32 -7.35 4.42 9.50
N GLY A 33 -6.98 5.54 8.88
CA GLY A 33 -5.58 5.93 8.76
C GLY A 33 -5.07 6.53 10.08
N ASN A 34 -3.79 6.36 10.37
CA ASN A 34 -3.17 6.87 11.61
C ASN A 34 -2.66 8.30 11.47
N VAL A 35 -2.70 8.84 10.26
CA VAL A 35 -2.25 10.21 9.95
C VAL A 35 -3.41 10.95 9.32
N THR A 36 -3.77 12.09 9.88
CA THR A 36 -4.78 12.96 9.28
C THR A 36 -4.23 13.65 8.05
N LEU A 37 -5.11 14.06 7.13
CA LEU A 37 -4.72 14.83 5.95
C LEU A 37 -3.95 16.11 6.34
N ASN A 38 -4.35 16.74 7.44
CA ASN A 38 -3.72 17.97 7.91
C ASN A 38 -2.28 17.74 8.42
N GLU A 39 -2.06 16.68 9.19
CA GLU A 39 -0.73 16.29 9.65
C GLU A 39 0.17 15.91 8.47
N MET A 40 -0.37 15.16 7.50
CA MET A 40 0.36 14.82 6.28
C MET A 40 0.79 16.06 5.48
N MET A 41 -0.11 17.02 5.31
CA MET A 41 0.18 18.28 4.62
C MET A 41 1.22 19.12 5.37
N GLN A 42 1.12 19.18 6.71
CA GLN A 42 2.10 19.89 7.54
C GLN A 42 3.50 19.24 7.45
N ASP A 43 3.59 17.92 7.46
CA ASP A 43 4.84 17.20 7.32
C ASP A 43 5.50 17.44 5.94
N MET A 44 4.70 17.43 4.88
CA MET A 44 5.17 17.75 3.52
C MET A 44 5.65 19.19 3.38
N MET A 45 5.00 20.15 4.07
CA MET A 45 5.36 21.56 4.04
C MET A 45 6.55 21.90 4.93
N ALA A 46 6.83 21.09 5.93
CA ALA A 46 7.97 21.31 6.85
C ALA A 46 9.34 21.21 6.15
N ASP A 47 9.43 20.39 5.11
CA ASP A 47 10.64 20.23 4.30
C ASP A 47 10.28 19.97 2.83
N PRO A 48 9.88 21.00 2.08
CA PRO A 48 9.38 20.84 0.71
C PRO A 48 10.45 20.38 -0.28
N GLU A 49 11.74 20.50 0.05
CA GLU A 49 12.84 20.06 -0.82
C GLU A 49 13.11 18.56 -0.69
N ASN A 50 12.91 17.99 0.49
CA ASN A 50 13.23 16.59 0.80
C ASN A 50 12.02 15.72 1.05
N LYS A 51 10.83 16.30 1.31
CA LYS A 51 9.61 15.56 1.56
C LYS A 51 8.58 15.78 0.46
N HIS A 52 7.93 14.71 0.07
CA HIS A 52 6.89 14.70 -0.94
C HIS A 52 5.81 13.67 -0.54
N TYR A 53 4.71 13.64 -1.27
CA TYR A 53 3.69 12.60 -1.13
C TYR A 53 4.34 11.22 -1.14
N ASN A 54 3.97 10.38 -0.19
CA ASN A 54 4.56 9.06 0.03
C ASN A 54 6.08 9.07 0.31
N TYR A 55 6.57 10.10 1.00
CA TYR A 55 7.96 10.13 1.45
C TYR A 55 8.35 8.91 2.29
N PHE A 56 7.43 8.40 3.09
CA PHE A 56 7.53 7.13 3.81
C PHE A 56 6.21 6.35 3.65
N PRO A 57 6.20 5.01 3.87
CA PRO A 57 4.96 4.24 3.86
C PRO A 57 4.00 4.75 4.92
N TYR A 58 2.82 5.23 4.52
CA TYR A 58 1.83 5.77 5.46
C TYR A 58 1.21 4.64 6.27
N PRO A 59 1.21 4.74 7.62
CA PRO A 59 0.60 3.74 8.48
C PRO A 59 -0.93 3.88 8.50
N ALA A 60 -1.62 2.74 8.50
CA ALA A 60 -3.04 2.65 8.73
C ALA A 60 -3.34 1.46 9.63
N GLY A 61 -4.21 1.65 10.58
CA GLY A 61 -4.51 0.64 11.59
C GLY A 61 -3.30 0.37 12.51
N GLY A 62 -3.30 -0.81 13.12
CA GLY A 62 -2.28 -1.20 14.07
C GLY A 62 -2.64 -0.80 15.51
N ILE A 63 -2.34 -1.69 16.46
CA ILE A 63 -2.51 -1.47 17.90
C ILE A 63 -1.32 -2.08 18.61
N GLU A 64 -0.42 -1.23 19.09
CA GLU A 64 0.85 -1.65 19.67
C GLU A 64 0.67 -2.57 20.89
N LYS A 65 -0.26 -2.24 21.79
CA LYS A 65 -0.53 -3.03 23.01
C LYS A 65 -0.98 -4.47 22.69
N GLU A 66 -1.59 -4.71 21.54
CA GLU A 66 -2.06 -6.02 21.07
C GLU A 66 -1.10 -6.66 20.06
N ASN A 67 0.05 -6.06 19.83
CA ASN A 67 1.02 -6.47 18.80
C ASN A 67 0.43 -6.58 17.39
N ILE A 68 -0.58 -5.76 17.08
CA ILE A 68 -1.15 -5.68 15.73
C ILE A 68 -0.34 -4.64 14.94
N PRO A 69 0.45 -5.06 13.93
CA PRO A 69 1.25 -4.14 13.14
C PRO A 69 0.34 -3.31 12.22
N PRO A 70 0.71 -2.05 11.91
CA PRO A 70 -0.01 -1.25 10.94
C PRO A 70 0.17 -1.78 9.52
N MET A 71 -0.77 -1.46 8.65
CA MET A 71 -0.58 -1.52 7.21
C MET A 71 0.25 -0.31 6.78
N LEU A 72 1.32 -0.56 6.06
CA LEU A 72 2.26 0.45 5.58
C LEU A 72 2.10 0.60 4.07
N PHE A 73 1.40 1.66 3.67
CA PHE A 73 1.03 1.91 2.29
C PHE A 73 2.21 2.42 1.47
N CYS A 74 2.44 1.78 0.32
CA CYS A 74 3.26 2.31 -0.77
C CYS A 74 2.39 2.49 -2.00
N ASP A 75 2.53 3.61 -2.67
CA ASP A 75 1.81 3.93 -3.89
C ASP A 75 2.68 3.68 -5.13
N GLY A 76 2.11 3.83 -6.32
CA GLY A 76 2.82 3.86 -7.60
C GLY A 76 2.43 2.78 -8.60
N PRO A 77 1.52 3.08 -9.57
CA PRO A 77 1.09 2.10 -10.57
C PRO A 77 2.16 1.74 -11.61
N ARG A 78 3.20 2.54 -11.69
CA ARG A 78 4.34 2.35 -12.61
C ARG A 78 5.64 1.95 -11.92
N GLY A 79 5.57 1.59 -10.66
CA GLY A 79 6.68 1.33 -9.77
C GLY A 79 6.51 2.08 -8.46
N VAL A 80 7.27 1.74 -7.45
CA VAL A 80 7.07 2.26 -6.09
C VAL A 80 7.33 3.76 -6.02
N VAL A 81 6.33 4.52 -5.60
CA VAL A 81 6.44 5.94 -5.26
C VAL A 81 6.47 6.05 -3.74
N CYS A 82 7.63 5.79 -3.16
CA CYS A 82 7.81 5.86 -1.71
C CYS A 82 9.29 6.11 -1.39
N GLY A 83 9.52 6.91 -0.37
CA GLY A 83 10.87 7.22 0.09
C GLY A 83 11.67 8.15 -0.84
N THR A 84 12.91 8.36 -0.48
CA THR A 84 13.86 9.23 -1.21
C THR A 84 14.78 8.47 -2.16
N GLN A 85 14.69 7.15 -2.16
CA GLN A 85 15.54 6.30 -2.98
C GLN A 85 14.96 6.13 -4.39
N LYS A 86 15.81 5.68 -5.30
CA LYS A 86 15.40 5.40 -6.67
C LYS A 86 14.58 4.12 -6.72
N SER A 87 13.46 4.14 -7.43
CA SER A 87 12.66 2.96 -7.76
C SER A 87 12.64 2.71 -9.27
N THR A 88 12.29 1.51 -9.66
CA THR A 88 12.14 1.16 -11.08
C THR A 88 10.85 1.77 -11.62
N CYS A 89 10.95 2.49 -12.74
CA CYS A 89 9.79 3.01 -13.45
C CYS A 89 9.42 2.06 -14.60
N PHE A 90 8.37 1.29 -14.40
CA PHE A 90 7.81 0.41 -15.42
C PHE A 90 6.93 1.17 -16.41
N PRO A 91 6.65 0.61 -17.60
CA PRO A 91 5.69 1.18 -18.54
C PRO A 91 4.30 1.36 -17.91
N VAL A 92 3.52 2.29 -18.43
CA VAL A 92 2.13 2.51 -17.98
C VAL A 92 1.29 1.25 -18.10
N SER A 93 0.32 1.07 -17.22
CA SER A 93 -0.51 -0.15 -17.13
C SER A 93 -1.20 -0.49 -18.46
N MET A 94 -1.63 0.52 -19.24
CA MET A 94 -2.22 0.30 -20.58
C MET A 94 -1.21 -0.29 -21.57
N CYS A 95 0.04 0.15 -21.54
CA CYS A 95 1.08 -0.40 -22.39
C CYS A 95 1.40 -1.86 -22.02
N ARG A 96 1.51 -2.14 -20.74
CA ARG A 96 1.72 -3.50 -20.23
C ARG A 96 0.55 -4.41 -20.58
N GLY A 97 -0.69 -3.95 -20.34
CA GLY A 97 -1.89 -4.69 -20.70
C GLY A 97 -2.04 -4.96 -22.19
N ALA A 98 -1.60 -4.03 -23.06
CA ALA A 98 -1.61 -4.21 -24.51
C ALA A 98 -0.63 -5.29 -25.00
N SER A 99 0.30 -5.74 -24.18
CA SER A 99 1.18 -6.87 -24.52
C SER A 99 0.46 -8.22 -24.48
N PHE A 100 -0.65 -8.32 -23.71
CA PHE A 100 -1.34 -9.57 -23.38
C PHE A 100 -0.42 -10.65 -22.79
N ASP A 101 0.73 -10.24 -22.24
CA ASP A 101 1.74 -11.12 -21.66
C ASP A 101 1.58 -11.16 -20.14
N THR A 102 0.89 -12.20 -19.66
CA THR A 102 0.62 -12.39 -18.23
C THR A 102 1.89 -12.76 -17.44
N GLU A 103 2.86 -13.42 -18.07
CA GLU A 103 4.13 -13.77 -17.42
C GLU A 103 5.00 -12.53 -17.20
N LEU A 104 4.99 -11.60 -18.16
CA LEU A 104 5.67 -10.31 -18.02
C LEU A 104 5.05 -9.52 -16.84
N GLU A 105 3.73 -9.48 -16.76
CA GLU A 105 3.02 -8.75 -15.70
C GLU A 105 3.27 -9.35 -14.31
N GLU A 106 3.37 -10.68 -14.21
CA GLU A 106 3.76 -11.35 -12.97
C GLU A 106 5.18 -10.97 -12.53
N LYS A 107 6.14 -10.95 -13.47
CA LYS A 107 7.53 -10.55 -13.18
C LYS A 107 7.63 -9.09 -12.73
N ILE A 108 6.87 -8.20 -13.37
CA ILE A 108 6.79 -6.78 -12.96
C ILE A 108 6.19 -6.67 -11.57
N GLY A 109 5.08 -7.36 -11.31
CA GLY A 109 4.45 -7.39 -9.98
C GLY A 109 5.38 -7.91 -8.90
N TYR A 110 6.18 -8.93 -9.19
CA TYR A 110 7.19 -9.45 -8.28
C TYR A 110 8.27 -8.41 -7.98
N ALA A 111 8.81 -7.76 -9.00
CA ALA A 111 9.84 -6.72 -8.84
C ALA A 111 9.32 -5.52 -8.02
N ILE A 112 8.09 -5.06 -8.28
CA ILE A 112 7.44 -4.02 -7.47
C ILE A 112 7.31 -4.48 -6.01
N GLY A 113 6.90 -5.72 -5.77
CA GLY A 113 6.77 -6.28 -4.43
C GLY A 113 8.09 -6.33 -3.66
N GLU A 114 9.20 -6.64 -4.33
CA GLU A 114 10.55 -6.61 -3.74
C GLU A 114 10.95 -5.17 -3.36
N GLU A 115 10.70 -4.20 -4.24
CA GLU A 115 10.99 -2.79 -3.96
C GLU A 115 10.14 -2.25 -2.80
N ILE A 116 8.84 -2.59 -2.73
CA ILE A 116 7.98 -2.21 -1.59
C ILE A 116 8.57 -2.70 -0.27
N ARG A 117 9.05 -3.94 -0.23
CA ARG A 117 9.68 -4.47 0.97
C ARG A 117 10.97 -3.76 1.32
N ALA A 118 11.78 -3.38 0.33
CA ALA A 118 12.98 -2.58 0.55
C ALA A 118 12.66 -1.21 1.18
N TYR A 119 11.53 -0.62 0.79
CA TYR A 119 11.00 0.62 1.40
C TYR A 119 10.26 0.38 2.73
N LYS A 120 10.28 -0.84 3.27
CA LYS A 120 9.58 -1.24 4.49
C LYS A 120 8.06 -1.17 4.42
N GLY A 121 7.50 -1.07 3.21
CA GLY A 121 6.06 -1.17 2.97
C GLY A 121 5.57 -2.62 3.06
N ASN A 122 4.28 -2.79 3.30
CA ASN A 122 3.63 -4.10 3.33
C ASN A 122 2.28 -4.13 2.60
N LEU A 123 1.83 -2.97 2.08
CA LEU A 123 0.64 -2.85 1.26
C LEU A 123 0.93 -1.99 0.04
N PHE A 124 0.60 -2.50 -1.15
CA PHE A 124 0.70 -1.77 -2.41
C PHE A 124 -0.65 -1.14 -2.78
N GLY A 125 -0.69 0.19 -2.78
CA GLY A 125 -1.87 0.97 -3.14
C GLY A 125 -1.93 1.40 -4.61
N GLY A 126 -0.94 1.05 -5.41
CA GLY A 126 -0.73 1.60 -6.75
C GLY A 126 -1.36 0.81 -7.91
N VAL A 127 -2.21 -0.18 -7.64
CA VAL A 127 -2.81 -0.99 -8.72
C VAL A 127 -3.91 -0.20 -9.42
N CYS A 128 -3.68 0.16 -10.69
CA CYS A 128 -4.65 0.82 -11.57
C CYS A 128 -5.17 -0.18 -12.59
N ILE A 129 -6.26 -0.87 -12.28
CA ILE A 129 -6.87 -1.91 -13.14
C ILE A 129 -8.25 -1.52 -13.68
N ASN A 130 -8.65 -0.29 -13.48
CA ASN A 130 -9.96 0.16 -13.90
C ASN A 130 -9.97 0.52 -15.39
N ILE A 131 -11.11 0.22 -16.05
CA ILE A 131 -11.33 0.63 -17.43
C ILE A 131 -11.51 2.16 -17.46
N PRO A 132 -10.80 2.90 -18.33
CA PRO A 132 -11.01 4.32 -18.50
C PRO A 132 -12.39 4.57 -19.11
N TRP A 133 -13.39 4.76 -18.26
CA TRP A 133 -14.76 5.03 -18.64
C TRP A 133 -15.05 6.52 -18.60
N ARG A 134 -15.11 7.15 -19.76
CA ARG A 134 -15.46 8.55 -20.01
C ARG A 134 -14.89 9.56 -18.98
N ASN A 135 -15.58 10.02 -18.02
CA ASN A 135 -15.14 11.12 -17.15
C ASN A 135 -14.53 10.65 -15.82
N TRP A 136 -14.44 9.36 -15.57
CA TRP A 136 -13.98 8.83 -14.28
C TRP A 136 -12.47 8.62 -14.18
N CYS A 137 -11.79 8.56 -15.33
CA CYS A 137 -10.33 8.41 -15.37
C CYS A 137 -9.59 9.69 -15.76
N ILE A 138 -10.31 10.77 -15.93
CA ILE A 138 -9.70 12.09 -15.97
C ILE A 138 -9.56 12.50 -14.51
N HIS A 139 -8.51 12.02 -13.88
CA HIS A 139 -8.12 12.54 -12.59
C HIS A 139 -7.78 14.00 -12.76
N ARG A 140 -8.61 14.78 -12.16
CA ARG A 140 -8.35 16.18 -11.89
C ARG A 140 -7.18 16.27 -10.89
#